data_4c0a63324399abfedb28f8067933283d
#
_entry.id   4c0a63324399abfedb28f8067933283d
#
_cell.length_a   1.000
_cell.length_b   1.000
_cell.length_c   1.000
_cell.angle_alpha   90.00
_cell.angle_beta   90.00
_cell.angle_gamma   90.00
#
_symmetry.space_group_name_H-M   'P 1'
#
loop_
_entity.id
_entity.type
_entity.pdbx_description
1 polymer ?
#
loop_
_entity_poly.entity_id
_entity_poly.type
_entity_poly.pdbx_seq_one_letter_code
_entity_poly.pdbx_strand_id
1 'polypeptide(L)'
;MTVDTKILPIKADSIDVVPTGDLGDVVRETLIEVLDSDPRDNESYVDYIKRQAKAKADEMNVIKVALGLNTKEMEKINKTLEESTIDNYAAYLMSVLQGLTTGSYKKFMESQQDDEAETDPKSEEDED
;
A
#
# COMPACT_ATOMS: atom_id res chain seq x y z
N MET A 1 -15.81 -0.20 7.12
CA MET A 1 -15.29 0.38 5.86
C MET A 1 -15.24 -0.67 4.78
N THR A 2 -15.74 -0.34 3.61
CA THR A 2 -15.73 -1.28 2.49
C THR A 2 -14.44 -1.10 1.70
N VAL A 3 -13.72 -2.19 1.50
CA VAL A 3 -12.45 -2.20 0.77
C VAL A 3 -12.65 -2.98 -0.53
N ASP A 4 -12.23 -2.39 -1.63
CA ASP A 4 -12.29 -3.03 -2.95
C ASP A 4 -11.18 -4.07 -3.05
N THR A 5 -11.53 -5.30 -3.43
CA THR A 5 -10.57 -6.39 -3.56
C THR A 5 -10.57 -7.02 -4.95
N LYS A 6 -11.15 -6.34 -5.94
CA LYS A 6 -11.27 -6.89 -7.29
C LYS A 6 -9.92 -7.22 -7.93
N ILE A 7 -8.90 -6.41 -7.64
CA ILE A 7 -7.57 -6.64 -8.23
C ILE A 7 -6.89 -7.87 -7.62
N LEU A 8 -7.31 -8.29 -6.44
CA LEU A 8 -6.68 -9.41 -5.75
C LEU A 8 -7.23 -10.75 -6.25
N PRO A 9 -6.37 -11.77 -6.36
CA PRO A 9 -6.81 -13.10 -6.80
C PRO A 9 -7.50 -13.87 -5.67
N ILE A 10 -8.59 -13.30 -5.17
CA ILE A 10 -9.42 -13.91 -4.12
C ILE A 10 -10.88 -13.88 -4.59
N LYS A 11 -11.74 -14.63 -3.92
CA LYS A 11 -13.13 -14.76 -4.37
C LYS A 11 -13.97 -13.51 -4.18
N ALA A 12 -13.74 -12.78 -3.08
CA ALA A 12 -14.57 -11.63 -2.76
C ALA A 12 -14.14 -10.41 -3.57
N ASP A 13 -15.11 -9.66 -4.11
CA ASP A 13 -14.86 -8.42 -4.82
C ASP A 13 -14.69 -7.24 -3.89
N SER A 14 -15.20 -7.36 -2.67
CA SER A 14 -15.03 -6.33 -1.63
C SER A 14 -15.12 -7.00 -0.27
N ILE A 15 -14.53 -6.37 0.73
CA ILE A 15 -14.53 -6.86 2.10
C ILE A 15 -14.81 -5.67 3.02
N ASP A 16 -15.72 -5.87 3.97
CA ASP A 16 -15.95 -4.86 5.01
C ASP A 16 -14.92 -5.04 6.11
N VAL A 17 -14.27 -3.96 6.46
CA VAL A 17 -13.21 -3.97 7.47
C VAL A 17 -13.60 -3.03 8.60
N VAL A 18 -13.41 -3.50 9.84
CA VAL A 18 -13.59 -2.66 11.02
C VAL A 18 -12.22 -2.09 11.41
N PRO A 19 -12.06 -0.77 11.38
CA PRO A 19 -10.75 -0.15 11.69
C PRO A 19 -10.53 -0.09 13.20
N THR A 20 -10.15 -1.23 13.78
CA THR A 20 -9.88 -1.32 15.21
C THR A 20 -8.60 -0.59 15.58
N GLY A 21 -8.40 -0.34 16.88
CA GLY A 21 -7.16 0.27 17.35
C GLY A 21 -5.94 -0.58 17.00
N ASP A 22 -6.06 -1.90 17.14
CA ASP A 22 -4.96 -2.80 16.80
C ASP A 22 -4.60 -2.70 15.32
N LEU A 23 -5.58 -2.65 14.45
CA LEU A 23 -5.34 -2.51 13.02
C LEU A 23 -4.69 -1.16 12.72
N GLY A 24 -5.13 -0.12 13.38
CA GLY A 24 -4.53 1.21 13.24
C GLY A 24 -3.05 1.20 13.62
N ASP A 25 -2.70 0.46 14.68
CA ASP A 25 -1.31 0.33 15.10
C ASP A 25 -0.46 -0.34 14.01
N VAL A 26 -1.00 -1.41 13.43
CA VAL A 26 -0.31 -2.12 12.33
C VAL A 26 -0.10 -1.20 11.15
N VAL A 27 -1.12 -0.42 10.80
CA VAL A 27 -1.03 0.52 9.67
C VAL A 27 0.06 1.57 9.92
N ARG A 28 0.09 2.15 11.11
CA ARG A 28 1.08 3.19 11.43
C ARG A 28 2.50 2.66 11.41
N GLU A 29 2.72 1.46 11.98
CA GLU A 29 4.04 0.83 11.93
C GLU A 29 4.49 0.60 10.49
N THR A 30 3.60 0.11 9.67
CA THR A 30 3.92 -0.17 8.26
C THR A 30 4.22 1.12 7.51
N LEU A 31 3.45 2.18 7.75
CA LEU A 31 3.69 3.47 7.10
C LEU A 31 5.05 4.03 7.47
N ILE A 32 5.46 3.92 8.73
CA ILE A 32 6.78 4.37 9.15
C ILE A 32 7.86 3.65 8.35
N GLU A 33 7.74 2.34 8.20
CA GLU A 33 8.71 1.54 7.45
C GLU A 33 8.75 1.93 5.98
N VAL A 34 7.59 2.11 5.38
CA VAL A 34 7.48 2.43 3.96
C VAL A 34 8.00 3.84 3.67
N LEU A 35 7.67 4.80 4.52
CA LEU A 35 8.10 6.18 4.34
C LEU A 35 9.59 6.36 4.61
N ASP A 36 10.19 5.47 5.38
CA ASP A 36 11.62 5.49 5.68
C ASP A 36 12.36 4.48 4.79
N SER A 37 12.03 4.46 3.51
CA SER A 37 12.54 3.43 2.60
C SER A 37 13.74 3.88 1.77
N ASP A 38 14.10 5.17 1.82
CA ASP A 38 15.24 5.67 1.05
C ASP A 38 16.56 5.19 1.64
N PRO A 39 17.60 5.04 0.82
CA PRO A 39 18.91 4.67 1.34
C PRO A 39 19.41 5.71 2.34
N ARG A 40 20.05 5.25 3.40
CA ARG A 40 20.62 6.12 4.43
C ARG A 40 22.11 6.30 4.20
N ASP A 41 22.64 7.44 4.66
CA ASP A 41 24.07 7.70 4.60
C ASP A 41 24.79 6.60 5.38
N ASN A 42 25.88 6.11 4.81
CA ASN A 42 26.75 5.10 5.43
C ASN A 42 26.07 3.74 5.64
N GLU A 43 24.91 3.54 5.03
CA GLU A 43 24.24 2.25 5.10
C GLU A 43 24.79 1.31 4.02
N SER A 44 25.07 0.06 4.39
CA SER A 44 25.50 -0.92 3.41
C SER A 44 24.32 -1.31 2.50
N TYR A 45 24.64 -1.75 1.30
CA TYR A 45 23.59 -2.19 0.37
C TYR A 45 22.78 -3.36 0.97
N VAL A 46 23.45 -4.27 1.67
CA VAL A 46 22.78 -5.40 2.30
C VAL A 46 21.76 -4.92 3.34
N ASP A 47 22.16 -3.96 4.18
CA ASP A 47 21.25 -3.42 5.20
C ASP A 47 20.07 -2.71 4.57
N TYR A 48 20.31 -1.96 3.49
CA TYR A 48 19.25 -1.32 2.74
C TYR A 48 18.24 -2.35 2.22
N ILE A 49 18.72 -3.44 1.61
CA ILE A 49 17.86 -4.50 1.08
C ILE A 49 17.07 -5.17 2.20
N LYS A 50 17.68 -5.37 3.37
CA LYS A 50 16.98 -5.94 4.52
C LYS A 50 15.82 -5.05 4.96
N ARG A 51 16.03 -3.73 4.97
CA ARG A 51 14.96 -2.79 5.32
C ARG A 51 13.84 -2.82 4.29
N GLN A 52 14.19 -2.91 3.00
CA GLN A 52 13.19 -3.03 1.94
C GLN A 52 12.36 -4.30 2.09
N ALA A 53 13.02 -5.41 2.41
CA ALA A 53 12.34 -6.69 2.61
C ALA A 53 11.38 -6.61 3.80
N LYS A 54 11.79 -5.94 4.88
CA LYS A 54 10.94 -5.78 6.05
C LYS A 54 9.73 -4.92 5.74
N ALA A 55 9.92 -3.83 5.01
CA ALA A 55 8.81 -2.96 4.63
C ALA A 55 7.79 -3.73 3.79
N LYS A 56 8.25 -4.53 2.85
CA LYS A 56 7.35 -5.35 2.04
C LYS A 56 6.61 -6.38 2.89
N ALA A 57 7.31 -7.04 3.82
CA ALA A 57 6.68 -8.01 4.71
C ALA A 57 5.58 -7.35 5.54
N ASP A 58 5.82 -6.13 6.00
CA ASP A 58 4.83 -5.39 6.78
C ASP A 58 3.63 -5.00 5.92
N GLU A 59 3.84 -4.60 4.66
CA GLU A 59 2.75 -4.32 3.73
C GLU A 59 1.89 -5.56 3.50
N MET A 60 2.52 -6.70 3.27
CA MET A 60 1.81 -7.96 3.11
C MET A 60 1.02 -8.31 4.36
N ASN A 61 1.59 -8.03 5.53
CA ASN A 61 0.91 -8.29 6.79
C ASN A 61 -0.34 -7.42 6.96
N VAL A 62 -0.28 -6.15 6.55
CA VAL A 62 -1.47 -5.28 6.60
C VAL A 62 -2.58 -5.87 5.73
N ILE A 63 -2.24 -6.29 4.53
CA ILE A 63 -3.23 -6.89 3.63
C ILE A 63 -3.84 -8.13 4.28
N LYS A 64 -3.00 -8.98 4.85
CA LYS A 64 -3.47 -10.22 5.47
C LYS A 64 -4.38 -9.95 6.65
N VAL A 65 -3.96 -9.09 7.57
CA VAL A 65 -4.68 -8.83 8.81
C VAL A 65 -5.96 -8.06 8.54
N ALA A 66 -5.89 -7.02 7.73
CA ALA A 66 -7.06 -6.17 7.46
C ALA A 66 -8.15 -6.94 6.73
N LEU A 67 -7.78 -7.76 5.76
CA LEU A 67 -8.75 -8.46 4.92
C LEU A 67 -9.07 -9.86 5.45
N GLY A 68 -8.38 -10.31 6.50
CA GLY A 68 -8.63 -11.62 7.09
C GLY A 68 -8.27 -12.78 6.16
N LEU A 69 -7.19 -12.62 5.38
CA LEU A 69 -6.80 -13.63 4.41
C LEU A 69 -5.94 -14.72 5.04
N ASN A 70 -6.02 -15.92 4.48
CA ASN A 70 -5.21 -17.04 4.95
C ASN A 70 -3.87 -17.09 4.20
N THR A 71 -3.00 -18.00 4.63
CA THR A 71 -1.66 -18.13 4.05
C THR A 71 -1.71 -18.46 2.56
N LYS A 72 -2.63 -19.32 2.15
CA LYS A 72 -2.74 -19.67 0.73
C LYS A 72 -3.12 -18.48 -0.13
N GLU A 73 -4.06 -17.69 0.35
CA GLU A 73 -4.49 -16.49 -0.36
C GLU A 73 -3.35 -15.49 -0.48
N MET A 74 -2.58 -15.32 0.59
CA MET A 74 -1.42 -14.42 0.58
C MET A 74 -0.34 -14.92 -0.37
N GLU A 75 -0.08 -16.22 -0.40
CA GLU A 75 0.88 -16.79 -1.35
C GLU A 75 0.44 -16.55 -2.79
N LYS A 76 -0.84 -16.70 -3.06
CA LYS A 76 -1.37 -16.48 -4.40
C LYS A 76 -1.21 -15.03 -4.83
N ILE A 77 -1.48 -14.09 -3.93
CA ILE A 77 -1.25 -12.68 -4.19
C ILE A 77 0.21 -12.43 -4.57
N ASN A 78 1.11 -12.95 -3.77
CA ASN A 78 2.55 -12.71 -3.98
C ASN A 78 3.07 -13.35 -5.26
N LYS A 79 2.47 -14.45 -5.69
CA LYS A 79 2.88 -15.14 -6.92
C LYS A 79 2.24 -14.57 -8.17
N THR A 80 1.08 -13.97 -8.05
CA THR A 80 0.26 -13.56 -9.19
C THR A 80 0.43 -12.10 -9.56
N LEU A 81 0.54 -11.23 -8.58
CA LEU A 81 0.60 -9.78 -8.81
C LEU A 81 2.04 -9.29 -8.89
N GLU A 82 2.25 -8.28 -9.73
CA GLU A 82 3.55 -7.60 -9.76
C GLU A 82 3.79 -6.91 -8.42
N GLU A 83 5.05 -6.80 -8.05
CA GLU A 83 5.43 -6.19 -6.77
C GLU A 83 4.91 -4.76 -6.66
N SER A 84 5.01 -3.98 -7.73
CA SER A 84 4.49 -2.61 -7.74
C SER A 84 2.99 -2.57 -7.49
N THR A 85 2.25 -3.54 -8.01
CA THR A 85 0.80 -3.62 -7.79
C THR A 85 0.51 -3.92 -6.31
N ILE A 86 1.29 -4.80 -5.70
CA ILE A 86 1.15 -5.10 -4.28
C ILE A 86 1.41 -3.85 -3.45
N ASP A 87 2.47 -3.11 -3.77
CA ASP A 87 2.81 -1.88 -3.06
C ASP A 87 1.69 -0.84 -3.18
N ASN A 88 1.18 -0.67 -4.38
CA ASN A 88 0.09 0.28 -4.63
C ASN A 88 -1.19 -0.15 -3.94
N TYR A 89 -1.48 -1.44 -3.93
CA TYR A 89 -2.67 -1.93 -3.24
C TYR A 89 -2.56 -1.72 -1.74
N ALA A 90 -1.38 -1.96 -1.17
CA ALA A 90 -1.16 -1.71 0.26
C ALA A 90 -1.37 -0.24 0.59
N ALA A 91 -0.90 0.67 -0.28
CA ALA A 91 -1.11 2.10 -0.09
C ALA A 91 -2.60 2.45 -0.13
N TYR A 92 -3.34 1.88 -1.08
CA TYR A 92 -4.78 2.07 -1.17
C TYR A 92 -5.47 1.61 0.12
N LEU A 93 -5.16 0.39 0.55
CA LEU A 93 -5.77 -0.20 1.74
C LEU A 93 -5.51 0.65 2.98
N MET A 94 -4.25 1.05 3.17
CA MET A 94 -3.90 1.87 4.33
C MET A 94 -4.59 3.24 4.28
N SER A 95 -4.75 3.81 3.09
CA SER A 95 -5.45 5.08 2.91
C SER A 95 -6.93 4.95 3.27
N VAL A 96 -7.57 3.85 2.87
CA VAL A 96 -8.97 3.59 3.24
C VAL A 96 -9.10 3.44 4.75
N LEU A 97 -8.21 2.69 5.36
CA LEU A 97 -8.26 2.43 6.81
C LEU A 97 -8.03 3.69 7.64
N GLN A 98 -7.33 4.66 7.08
CA GLN A 98 -7.13 5.96 7.74
C GLN A 98 -8.27 6.96 7.46
N GLY A 99 -9.23 6.55 6.64
CA GLY A 99 -10.35 7.42 6.29
C GLY A 99 -10.02 8.49 5.25
N LEU A 100 -8.89 8.35 4.57
CA LEU A 100 -8.46 9.34 3.58
C LEU A 100 -8.98 9.04 2.18
N THR A 101 -9.39 7.81 1.93
CA THR A 101 -9.85 7.37 0.61
C THR A 101 -11.13 6.58 0.77
N THR A 102 -12.06 6.77 -0.16
CA THR A 102 -13.25 5.92 -0.29
C THR A 102 -13.35 5.49 -1.74
N GLY A 103 -14.02 4.37 -1.98
CA GLY A 103 -14.25 3.89 -3.34
C GLY A 103 -13.28 2.80 -3.75
N SER A 104 -13.08 2.69 -5.06
CA SER A 104 -12.34 1.57 -5.62
C SER A 104 -10.84 1.82 -5.70
N TYR A 105 -10.10 0.73 -5.80
CA TYR A 105 -8.66 0.79 -6.05
C TYR A 105 -8.37 1.52 -7.36
N LYS A 106 -9.18 1.29 -8.39
CA LYS A 106 -9.01 1.97 -9.67
C LYS A 106 -9.09 3.49 -9.52
N LYS A 107 -10.09 3.96 -8.78
CA LYS A 107 -10.24 5.39 -8.53
C LYS A 107 -9.07 5.96 -7.75
N PHE A 108 -8.57 5.20 -6.76
CA PHE A 108 -7.41 5.60 -6.01
C PHE A 108 -6.20 5.80 -6.92
N MET A 109 -5.97 4.86 -7.82
CA MET A 109 -4.84 4.94 -8.76
C MET A 109 -4.99 6.11 -9.73
N GLU A 110 -6.20 6.36 -10.20
CA GLU A 110 -6.47 7.49 -11.08
C GLU A 110 -6.21 8.81 -10.36
N SER A 111 -6.60 8.89 -9.09
CA SER A 111 -6.38 10.07 -8.29
C SER A 111 -4.89 10.36 -8.11
N GLN A 112 -4.09 9.33 -7.92
CA GLN A 112 -2.64 9.49 -7.79
C GLN A 112 -2.02 10.04 -9.07
N GLN A 113 -2.46 9.54 -10.21
CA GLN A 113 -1.98 10.01 -11.51
C GLN A 113 -2.37 11.47 -11.76
N ASP A 114 -3.60 11.82 -11.42
CA ASP A 114 -4.08 13.18 -11.58
C ASP A 114 -3.25 14.16 -10.75
N ASP A 115 -2.95 13.79 -9.52
CA ASP A 115 -2.14 14.61 -8.64
C ASP A 115 -0.74 14.83 -9.23
N GLU A 116 -0.16 13.78 -9.76
CA GLU A 116 1.15 13.88 -10.40
C GLU A 116 1.11 14.78 -11.62
N ALA A 117 0.09 14.62 -12.46
CA ALA A 117 -0.07 15.41 -13.67
C ALA A 117 -0.26 16.89 -13.32
N GLU A 118 -0.97 17.19 -12.27
CA GLU A 118 -1.16 18.56 -11.84
C GLU A 118 0.12 19.17 -11.30
N THR A 119 0.87 18.41 -10.56
CA THR A 119 2.07 18.91 -9.91
C THR A 119 3.16 19.25 -10.92
N ASP A 120 3.40 18.38 -11.87
CA ASP A 120 4.48 18.55 -12.83
C ASP A 120 4.36 19.82 -13.67
N PRO A 121 3.23 20.06 -14.35
CA PRO A 121 3.09 21.27 -15.16
C PRO A 121 3.25 22.54 -14.35
N LYS A 122 2.74 22.54 -13.15
CA LYS A 122 2.84 23.72 -12.30
C LYS A 122 4.28 24.03 -11.94
N SER A 123 5.05 23.00 -11.65
CA SER A 123 6.45 23.18 -11.33
C SER A 123 7.20 23.81 -12.49
N GLU A 124 6.90 23.39 -13.70
CA GLU A 124 7.54 23.91 -14.88
C GLU A 124 7.13 25.35 -15.14
N GLU A 125 5.86 25.63 -14.95
CA GLU A 125 5.33 26.96 -15.22
C GLU A 125 5.88 27.99 -14.25
N ASP A 126 6.11 27.57 -13.04
CA ASP A 126 6.63 28.46 -12.01
C ASP A 126 7.99 29.02 -12.36
N GLU A 127 8.69 28.36 -13.23
CA GLU A 127 10.01 28.82 -13.68
C GLU A 127 9.93 30.02 -14.59
N ASP A 128 8.80 30.18 -15.23
CA ASP A 128 8.60 31.28 -16.15
C ASP A 128 8.41 32.59 -15.43
#